data_c07882f3033729f6b8ae2cb38a3b6cc2
#
_entry.id   c07882f3033729f6b8ae2cb38a3b6cc2
#
_cell.length_a   1.000
_cell.length_b   1.000
_cell.length_c   1.000
_cell.angle_alpha   90.00
_cell.angle_beta   90.00
_cell.angle_gamma   90.00
#
_symmetry.space_group_name_H-M   'P 1'
#
loop_
_entity.id
_entity.type
_entity.pdbx_description
1 polymer ?
#
loop_
_entity_poly.entity_id
_entity_poly.type
_entity_poly.pdbx_seq_one_letter_code
_entity_poly.pdbx_strand_id
1 'polypeptide(L)'
;MVEAIRQLDLSATEHDAFAFRRRNMIGSRWIRVCGWYPDYCIRLYNRHHARFADVKQHASIGASNPKRLNADIVHYSFANLGQLFAKPGRNFSGRAAKIMFQKGKRANAFSPFTHGLNAFIRKYIFQRGFMGGVDGMTVAISAGLNSYLKYAKLLEYQRDPKVLEAEDFKKVW
;
A
#
# COMPACT_ATOMS: atom_id res chain seq x y z
N MET A 1 12.71 -12.40 -13.53
CA MET A 1 12.05 -13.28 -12.53
C MET A 1 12.28 -14.76 -12.84
N VAL A 2 11.87 -15.26 -14.01
CA VAL A 2 12.00 -16.69 -14.34
C VAL A 2 13.44 -17.19 -14.22
N GLU A 3 14.39 -16.46 -14.80
CA GLU A 3 15.81 -16.82 -14.71
C GLU A 3 16.34 -16.83 -13.25
N ALA A 4 15.95 -15.84 -12.46
CA ALA A 4 16.33 -15.79 -11.04
C ALA A 4 15.75 -16.95 -10.22
N ILE A 5 14.61 -17.52 -10.64
CA ILE A 5 14.03 -18.70 -10.00
C ILE A 5 14.76 -19.96 -10.44
N ARG A 6 15.12 -20.09 -11.74
CA ARG A 6 15.86 -21.25 -12.27
C ARG A 6 17.23 -21.43 -11.63
N GLN A 7 17.86 -20.34 -11.21
CA GLN A 7 19.16 -20.35 -10.54
C GLN A 7 19.09 -20.69 -9.05
N LEU A 8 17.88 -20.86 -8.49
CA LEU A 8 17.73 -21.25 -7.09
C LEU A 8 17.80 -22.77 -6.93
N ASP A 9 18.68 -23.22 -6.06
CA ASP A 9 18.58 -24.57 -5.53
C ASP A 9 17.52 -24.60 -4.42
N LEU A 10 16.32 -25.00 -4.77
CA LEU A 10 15.19 -25.06 -3.84
C LEU A 10 15.27 -26.26 -2.89
N SER A 11 16.13 -27.24 -3.17
CA SER A 11 16.30 -28.43 -2.32
C SER A 11 17.28 -28.19 -1.17
N ALA A 12 18.27 -27.34 -1.38
CA ALA A 12 19.34 -27.03 -0.41
C ALA A 12 19.18 -25.66 0.28
N THR A 13 18.06 -24.94 0.07
CA THR A 13 17.89 -23.60 0.64
C THR A 13 17.36 -23.66 2.07
N GLU A 14 17.96 -22.87 2.96
CA GLU A 14 17.46 -22.60 4.31
C GLU A 14 16.30 -21.57 4.32
N HIS A 15 16.00 -20.95 3.17
CA HIS A 15 14.99 -19.90 3.07
C HIS A 15 13.61 -20.49 2.79
N ASP A 16 12.63 -20.07 3.55
CA ASP A 16 11.23 -20.47 3.42
C ASP A 16 10.46 -19.67 2.36
N ALA A 17 10.99 -18.52 1.95
CA ALA A 17 10.36 -17.66 0.96
C ALA A 17 11.38 -16.77 0.23
N PHE A 18 10.96 -16.27 -0.94
CA PHE A 18 11.75 -15.36 -1.77
C PHE A 18 10.92 -14.13 -2.15
N ALA A 19 11.49 -12.95 -1.89
CA ALA A 19 10.88 -11.67 -2.18
C ALA A 19 11.51 -11.03 -3.42
N PHE A 20 10.66 -10.52 -4.30
CA PHE A 20 11.01 -9.83 -5.54
C PHE A 20 10.68 -8.35 -5.42
N ARG A 21 11.43 -7.50 -6.14
CA ARG A 21 11.12 -6.06 -6.23
C ARG A 21 9.97 -5.84 -7.19
N ARG A 22 8.99 -5.06 -6.79
CA ARG A 22 7.90 -4.64 -7.68
C ARG A 22 8.26 -3.34 -8.39
N ARG A 23 8.13 -3.35 -9.72
CA ARG A 23 8.06 -2.13 -10.53
C ARG A 23 6.61 -1.66 -10.56
N ASN A 24 6.24 -0.79 -9.65
CA ASN A 24 4.89 -0.27 -9.56
C ASN A 24 4.62 0.73 -10.69
N MET A 25 3.57 0.46 -11.49
CA MET A 25 3.21 1.23 -12.68
C MET A 25 1.94 2.05 -12.45
N ILE A 26 1.89 3.24 -13.06
CA ILE A 26 0.66 4.00 -13.29
C ILE A 26 0.50 4.12 -14.80
N GLY A 27 -0.46 3.41 -15.39
CA GLY A 27 -0.50 3.18 -16.84
C GLY A 27 0.79 2.51 -17.31
N SER A 28 1.47 3.12 -18.26
CA SER A 28 2.77 2.66 -18.79
C SER A 28 3.98 3.21 -18.01
N ARG A 29 3.79 4.11 -17.04
CA ARG A 29 4.89 4.81 -16.35
C ARG A 29 5.33 4.05 -15.10
N TRP A 30 6.62 3.76 -15.02
CA TRP A 30 7.23 3.17 -13.83
C TRP A 30 7.56 4.24 -12.79
N ILE A 31 6.97 4.13 -11.61
CA ILE A 31 7.19 5.05 -10.49
C ILE A 31 8.36 4.53 -9.63
N ARG A 32 9.46 5.29 -9.59
CA ARG A 32 10.69 4.91 -8.86
C ARG A 32 10.86 5.63 -7.52
N VAL A 33 10.09 6.70 -7.29
CA VAL A 33 10.20 7.61 -6.14
C VAL A 33 9.05 7.39 -5.15
N CYS A 34 8.99 8.20 -4.11
CA CYS A 34 7.95 8.15 -3.08
C CYS A 34 7.89 6.80 -2.32
N GLY A 35 9.00 6.04 -2.29
CA GLY A 35 9.04 4.73 -1.66
C GLY A 35 8.29 3.64 -2.44
N TRP A 36 8.04 3.85 -3.74
CA TRP A 36 7.43 2.84 -4.61
C TRP A 36 8.44 1.86 -5.20
N TYR A 37 9.73 2.18 -5.09
CA TYR A 37 10.81 1.29 -5.49
C TYR A 37 12.07 1.53 -4.63
N PRO A 38 12.76 0.46 -4.18
CA PRO A 38 12.37 -0.94 -4.28
C PRO A 38 11.22 -1.29 -3.32
N ASP A 39 10.21 -1.97 -3.82
CA ASP A 39 9.07 -2.47 -3.05
C ASP A 39 9.07 -3.99 -3.10
N TYR A 40 9.53 -4.63 -2.02
CA TYR A 40 9.68 -6.08 -1.97
C TYR A 40 8.38 -6.77 -1.61
N CYS A 41 8.03 -7.81 -2.39
CA CYS A 41 6.91 -8.68 -2.09
C CYS A 41 7.30 -10.15 -2.27
N ILE A 42 6.90 -11.00 -1.36
CA ILE A 42 7.09 -12.43 -1.45
C ILE A 42 6.17 -12.97 -2.56
N ARG A 43 6.75 -13.78 -3.49
CA ARG A 43 6.02 -14.40 -4.60
C ARG A 43 6.38 -15.86 -4.82
N LEU A 44 7.45 -16.33 -4.18
CA LEU A 44 7.82 -17.74 -4.16
C LEU A 44 8.02 -18.14 -2.70
N TYR A 45 7.43 -19.23 -2.26
CA TYR A 45 7.52 -19.70 -0.88
C TYR A 45 7.28 -21.21 -0.79
N ASN A 46 7.87 -21.82 0.22
CA ASN A 46 7.62 -23.21 0.56
C ASN A 46 6.29 -23.31 1.32
N ARG A 47 5.29 -23.93 0.71
CA ARG A 47 3.94 -24.08 1.28
C ARG A 47 3.88 -24.90 2.59
N HIS A 48 4.93 -25.65 2.90
CA HIS A 48 5.03 -26.41 4.15
C HIS A 48 5.46 -25.53 5.33
N HIS A 49 6.18 -24.43 5.07
CA HIS A 49 6.74 -23.55 6.09
C HIS A 49 6.12 -22.15 6.10
N ALA A 50 5.50 -21.72 5.01
CA ALA A 50 4.90 -20.40 4.88
C ALA A 50 3.49 -20.48 4.29
N ARG A 51 2.58 -19.64 4.79
CA ARG A 51 1.18 -19.56 4.33
C ARG A 51 0.75 -18.12 4.21
N PHE A 52 -0.29 -17.88 3.40
CA PHE A 52 -0.98 -16.60 3.43
C PHE A 52 -1.58 -16.39 4.81
N ALA A 53 -1.33 -15.21 5.40
CA ALA A 53 -2.05 -14.81 6.59
C ALA A 53 -3.54 -14.69 6.24
N ASP A 54 -4.39 -15.25 7.11
CA ASP A 54 -5.86 -15.23 6.94
C ASP A 54 -6.40 -13.84 7.29
N VAL A 55 -5.99 -12.84 6.50
CA VAL A 55 -6.41 -11.45 6.63
C VAL A 55 -7.13 -11.01 5.37
N LYS A 56 -8.31 -10.44 5.54
CA LYS A 56 -9.18 -9.96 4.45
C LYS A 56 -8.55 -8.84 3.58
N GLN A 57 -7.39 -8.31 3.99
CA GLN A 57 -6.69 -7.24 3.26
C GLN A 57 -5.17 -7.37 3.39
N HIS A 58 -4.46 -7.09 2.29
CA HIS A 58 -3.01 -7.19 2.21
C HIS A 58 -2.50 -8.55 2.68
N ALA A 59 -3.04 -9.61 2.07
CA ALA A 59 -2.58 -10.96 2.33
C ALA A 59 -1.04 -10.98 2.18
N SER A 60 -0.36 -11.01 3.32
CA SER A 60 1.08 -11.18 3.41
C SER A 60 1.37 -12.64 3.65
N ILE A 61 2.43 -13.13 3.04
CA ILE A 61 2.92 -14.46 3.33
C ILE A 61 3.74 -14.35 4.61
N GLY A 62 3.30 -15.03 5.66
CA GLY A 62 4.05 -15.18 6.90
C GLY A 62 5.21 -16.15 6.64
N ALA A 63 6.40 -15.61 6.45
CA ALA A 63 7.64 -16.35 6.27
C ALA A 63 8.62 -15.94 7.36
N SER A 64 9.33 -16.90 7.93
CA SER A 64 10.27 -16.67 9.02
C SER A 64 11.66 -16.27 8.51
N ASN A 65 12.06 -16.74 7.32
CA ASN A 65 13.39 -16.47 6.74
C ASN A 65 13.30 -16.11 5.25
N PRO A 66 12.68 -14.97 4.86
CA PRO A 66 12.54 -14.59 3.46
C PRO A 66 13.83 -14.03 2.88
N LYS A 67 14.29 -14.55 1.73
CA LYS A 67 15.43 -14.06 0.95
C LYS A 67 14.97 -13.02 -0.07
N ARG A 68 15.65 -11.89 -0.15
CA ARG A 68 15.44 -10.88 -1.19
C ARG A 68 16.25 -11.24 -2.44
N LEU A 69 15.57 -11.35 -3.57
CA LEU A 69 16.22 -11.61 -4.86
C LEU A 69 16.41 -10.31 -5.64
N ASN A 70 17.51 -10.25 -6.38
CA ASN A 70 17.78 -9.15 -7.30
C ASN A 70 17.03 -9.34 -8.62
N ALA A 71 15.71 -9.44 -8.55
CA ALA A 71 14.85 -9.62 -9.70
C ALA A 71 13.57 -8.81 -9.55
N ASP A 72 13.09 -8.26 -10.66
CA ASP A 72 11.93 -7.40 -10.70
C ASP A 72 10.70 -8.12 -11.26
N ILE A 73 9.53 -7.74 -10.76
CA ILE A 73 8.23 -8.07 -11.32
C ILE A 73 7.49 -6.78 -11.65
N VAL A 74 6.85 -6.72 -12.81
CA VAL A 74 6.00 -5.59 -13.18
C VAL A 74 4.67 -5.70 -12.46
N HIS A 75 4.24 -4.62 -11.84
CA HIS A 75 2.98 -4.54 -11.12
C HIS A 75 2.19 -3.32 -11.58
N TYR A 76 1.11 -3.54 -12.30
CA TYR A 76 0.18 -2.48 -12.74
C TYR A 76 -0.70 -2.06 -11.56
N SER A 77 -0.21 -1.11 -10.76
CA SER A 77 -0.87 -0.65 -9.52
C SER A 77 -2.15 0.12 -9.82
N PHE A 78 -2.10 0.95 -10.87
CA PHE A 78 -3.21 1.78 -11.32
C PHE A 78 -3.18 1.89 -12.84
N ALA A 79 -4.34 1.78 -13.47
CA ALA A 79 -4.45 1.95 -14.93
C ALA A 79 -4.20 3.41 -15.35
N ASN A 80 -4.56 4.37 -14.51
CA ASN A 80 -4.42 5.80 -14.77
C ASN A 80 -4.50 6.64 -13.48
N LEU A 81 -4.36 7.95 -13.60
CA LEU A 81 -4.46 8.88 -12.47
C LEU A 81 -5.86 8.91 -11.85
N GLY A 82 -6.90 8.74 -12.64
CA GLY A 82 -8.28 8.65 -12.11
C GLY A 82 -8.40 7.53 -11.07
N GLN A 83 -7.86 6.34 -11.35
CA GLN A 83 -7.82 5.25 -10.39
C GLN A 83 -6.93 5.55 -9.18
N LEU A 84 -5.78 6.21 -9.38
CA LEU A 84 -4.89 6.59 -8.28
C LEU A 84 -5.62 7.46 -7.25
N PHE A 85 -6.47 8.39 -7.69
CA PHE A 85 -7.20 9.30 -6.80
C PHE A 85 -8.54 8.73 -6.32
N ALA A 86 -9.20 7.88 -7.11
CA ALA A 86 -10.47 7.26 -6.70
C ALA A 86 -10.31 6.23 -5.57
N LYS A 87 -9.27 5.39 -5.63
CA LYS A 87 -9.05 4.35 -4.60
C LYS A 87 -8.86 4.89 -3.18
N PRO A 88 -8.09 5.97 -2.93
CA PRO A 88 -8.03 6.58 -1.60
C PRO A 88 -9.39 6.98 -1.05
N GLY A 89 -10.21 7.64 -1.84
CA GLY A 89 -11.52 8.12 -1.41
C GLY A 89 -12.51 7.01 -1.09
N ARG A 90 -12.55 5.97 -1.90
CA ARG A 90 -13.56 4.90 -1.79
C ARG A 90 -13.16 3.76 -0.85
N ASN A 91 -11.93 3.27 -0.93
CA ASN A 91 -11.57 2.00 -0.29
C ASN A 91 -10.56 2.13 0.84
N PHE A 92 -9.41 2.77 0.60
CA PHE A 92 -8.31 2.71 1.56
C PHE A 92 -8.55 3.58 2.79
N SER A 93 -8.98 4.83 2.60
CA SER A 93 -9.20 5.75 3.72
C SER A 93 -10.37 5.32 4.61
N GLY A 94 -11.48 4.90 4.01
CA GLY A 94 -12.68 4.48 4.74
C GLY A 94 -12.42 3.24 5.60
N ARG A 95 -11.82 2.19 5.01
CA ARG A 95 -11.49 0.98 5.76
C ARG A 95 -10.51 1.25 6.89
N ALA A 96 -9.49 2.07 6.66
CA ALA A 96 -8.54 2.43 7.69
C ALA A 96 -9.20 3.25 8.81
N ALA A 97 -10.09 4.18 8.47
CA ALA A 97 -10.86 4.96 9.43
C ALA A 97 -11.80 4.07 10.27
N LYS A 98 -12.48 3.11 9.63
CA LYS A 98 -13.33 2.13 10.31
C LYS A 98 -12.56 1.31 11.35
N ILE A 99 -11.41 0.76 10.96
CA ILE A 99 -10.53 0.02 11.88
C ILE A 99 -10.06 0.90 13.03
N MET A 100 -9.71 2.16 12.77
CA MET A 100 -9.31 3.11 13.80
C MET A 100 -10.46 3.40 14.77
N PHE A 101 -11.66 3.62 14.25
CA PHE A 101 -12.86 3.86 15.05
C PHE A 101 -13.19 2.66 15.95
N GLN A 102 -13.18 1.45 15.39
CA GLN A 102 -13.41 0.20 16.14
C GLN A 102 -12.36 -0.04 17.22
N LYS A 103 -11.13 0.43 17.03
CA LYS A 103 -10.05 0.40 18.05
C LYS A 103 -10.13 1.55 19.06
N GLY A 104 -11.19 2.33 19.07
CA GLY A 104 -11.40 3.45 19.99
C GLY A 104 -10.50 4.67 19.70
N LYS A 105 -9.79 4.72 18.55
CA LYS A 105 -8.99 5.89 18.21
C LYS A 105 -9.87 7.09 17.93
N ARG A 106 -9.41 8.26 18.35
CA ARG A 106 -10.10 9.54 18.18
C ARG A 106 -9.27 10.49 17.32
N ALA A 107 -9.97 11.35 16.59
CA ALA A 107 -9.39 12.47 15.85
C ALA A 107 -10.04 13.78 16.30
N ASN A 108 -9.33 14.87 16.12
CA ASN A 108 -9.83 16.24 16.30
C ASN A 108 -9.85 16.98 14.94
N ALA A 109 -10.39 18.20 14.92
CA ALA A 109 -10.56 18.98 13.69
C ALA A 109 -9.24 19.22 12.92
N PHE A 110 -8.10 19.24 13.59
CA PHE A 110 -6.79 19.44 12.96
C PHE A 110 -6.16 18.13 12.45
N SER A 111 -6.60 16.98 12.96
CA SER A 111 -6.01 15.68 12.61
C SER A 111 -5.96 15.40 11.10
N PRO A 112 -7.02 15.67 10.30
CA PRO A 112 -6.96 15.47 8.85
C PRO A 112 -5.82 16.25 8.19
N PHE A 113 -5.69 17.52 8.53
CA PHE A 113 -4.70 18.44 7.94
C PHE A 113 -3.28 18.05 8.32
N THR A 114 -3.01 17.85 9.61
CA THR A 114 -1.67 17.53 10.11
C THR A 114 -1.18 16.18 9.56
N HIS A 115 -2.04 15.15 9.55
CA HIS A 115 -1.68 13.84 9.03
C HIS A 115 -1.61 13.81 7.50
N GLY A 116 -2.45 14.57 6.80
CA GLY A 116 -2.41 14.75 5.35
C GLY A 116 -1.11 15.41 4.92
N LEU A 117 -0.77 16.54 5.54
CA LEU A 117 0.47 17.28 5.26
C LEU A 117 1.71 16.45 5.59
N ASN A 118 1.73 15.78 6.73
CA ASN A 118 2.84 14.89 7.11
C ASN A 118 3.04 13.76 6.08
N ALA A 119 1.95 13.12 5.62
CA ALA A 119 2.05 12.07 4.61
C ALA A 119 2.58 12.61 3.27
N PHE A 120 2.16 13.80 2.86
CA PHE A 120 2.69 14.48 1.68
C PHE A 120 4.19 14.78 1.82
N ILE A 121 4.59 15.45 2.91
CA ILE A 121 5.99 15.81 3.18
C ILE A 121 6.87 14.56 3.20
N ARG A 122 6.43 13.52 3.89
CA ARG A 122 7.17 12.26 3.96
C ARG A 122 7.39 11.66 2.55
N LYS A 123 6.38 11.67 1.69
CA LYS A 123 6.48 11.15 0.32
C LYS A 123 7.31 12.06 -0.58
N TYR A 124 7.07 13.36 -0.54
CA TYR A 124 7.68 14.30 -1.45
C TYR A 124 9.13 14.62 -1.08
N ILE A 125 9.39 14.89 0.21
CA ILE A 125 10.72 15.27 0.68
C ILE A 125 11.53 14.03 1.08
N PHE A 126 11.11 13.30 2.14
CA PHE A 126 11.93 12.23 2.71
C PHE A 126 12.05 11.01 1.81
N GLN A 127 11.05 10.70 1.00
CA GLN A 127 11.11 9.63 0.00
C GLN A 127 11.42 10.14 -1.41
N ARG A 128 12.03 11.35 -1.48
CA ARG A 128 12.57 11.94 -2.70
C ARG A 128 11.55 12.03 -3.86
N GLY A 129 10.28 12.27 -3.54
CA GLY A 129 9.22 12.44 -4.55
C GLY A 129 9.52 13.56 -5.53
N PHE A 130 10.19 14.65 -5.07
CA PHE A 130 10.60 15.78 -5.92
C PHE A 130 11.52 15.36 -7.08
N MET A 131 12.28 14.28 -6.94
CA MET A 131 13.13 13.75 -8.02
C MET A 131 12.32 13.07 -9.14
N GLY A 132 11.06 12.74 -8.91
CA GLY A 132 10.17 12.12 -9.88
C GLY A 132 9.33 13.12 -10.69
N GLY A 133 9.63 14.43 -10.57
CA GLY A 133 8.89 15.47 -11.29
C GLY A 133 7.38 15.40 -10.99
N VAL A 134 6.56 15.51 -12.04
CA VAL A 134 5.09 15.50 -11.93
C VAL A 134 4.57 14.18 -11.35
N ASP A 135 5.16 13.05 -11.70
CA ASP A 135 4.73 11.75 -11.17
C ASP A 135 4.98 11.64 -9.66
N GLY A 136 6.13 12.10 -9.20
CA GLY A 136 6.45 12.11 -7.77
C GLY A 136 5.56 13.06 -6.97
N MET A 137 5.29 14.25 -7.50
CA MET A 137 4.34 15.20 -6.92
C MET A 137 2.94 14.58 -6.84
N THR A 138 2.46 13.97 -7.92
CA THR A 138 1.13 13.36 -8.01
C THR A 138 0.96 12.22 -6.98
N VAL A 139 1.96 11.36 -6.84
CA VAL A 139 1.94 10.28 -5.84
C VAL A 139 1.97 10.83 -4.42
N ALA A 140 2.75 11.88 -4.17
CA ALA A 140 2.81 12.52 -2.85
C ALA A 140 1.47 13.18 -2.48
N ILE A 141 0.82 13.88 -3.43
CA ILE A 141 -0.53 14.46 -3.25
C ILE A 141 -1.54 13.35 -2.95
N SER A 142 -1.54 12.26 -3.71
CA SER A 142 -2.45 11.12 -3.50
C SER A 142 -2.27 10.51 -2.10
N ALA A 143 -1.04 10.38 -1.63
CA ALA A 143 -0.74 9.89 -0.28
C ALA A 143 -1.22 10.85 0.82
N GLY A 144 -1.01 12.15 0.62
CA GLY A 144 -1.54 13.20 1.49
C GLY A 144 -3.06 13.18 1.57
N LEU A 145 -3.72 13.14 0.42
CA LEU A 145 -5.18 13.05 0.32
C LEU A 145 -5.73 11.79 1.01
N ASN A 146 -5.11 10.63 0.79
CA ASN A 146 -5.53 9.39 1.45
C ASN A 146 -5.43 9.50 2.97
N SER A 147 -4.37 10.10 3.48
CA SER A 147 -4.19 10.31 4.91
C SER A 147 -5.18 11.35 5.46
N TYR A 148 -5.41 12.44 4.75
CA TYR A 148 -6.43 13.43 5.09
C TYR A 148 -7.81 12.79 5.20
N LEU A 149 -8.26 12.11 4.16
CA LEU A 149 -9.57 11.46 4.09
C LEU A 149 -9.75 10.39 5.18
N LYS A 150 -8.71 9.66 5.53
CA LYS A 150 -8.76 8.70 6.63
C LYS A 150 -9.15 9.35 7.96
N TYR A 151 -8.55 10.47 8.31
CA TYR A 151 -8.86 11.17 9.55
C TYR A 151 -10.14 11.99 9.47
N ALA A 152 -10.48 12.52 8.30
CA ALA A 152 -11.78 13.19 8.07
C ALA A 152 -12.95 12.21 8.25
N LYS A 153 -12.84 11.01 7.67
CA LYS A 153 -13.82 9.94 7.87
C LYS A 153 -13.87 9.44 9.32
N LEU A 154 -12.74 9.38 10.01
CA LEU A 154 -12.74 9.05 11.43
C LEU A 154 -13.53 10.09 12.25
N LEU A 155 -13.40 11.38 11.93
CA LEU A 155 -14.22 12.43 12.53
C LEU A 155 -15.70 12.29 12.18
N GLU A 156 -16.02 11.95 10.94
CA GLU A 156 -17.39 11.72 10.50
C GLU A 156 -18.02 10.58 11.32
N TYR A 157 -17.33 9.43 11.47
CA TYR A 157 -17.80 8.31 12.28
C TYR A 157 -17.93 8.64 13.78
N GLN A 158 -17.13 9.55 14.30
CA GLN A 158 -17.26 10.05 15.68
C GLN A 158 -18.51 10.89 15.86
N ARG A 159 -18.91 11.66 14.84
CA ARG A 159 -20.09 12.53 14.86
C ARG A 159 -21.38 11.76 14.59
N ASP A 160 -21.34 10.86 13.62
CA ASP A 160 -22.46 10.02 13.22
C ASP A 160 -22.00 8.58 12.91
N PRO A 161 -22.07 7.67 13.89
CA PRO A 161 -21.72 6.27 13.69
C PRO A 161 -22.56 5.53 12.65
N LYS A 162 -23.77 6.04 12.31
CA LYS A 162 -24.66 5.40 11.32
C LYS A 162 -24.07 5.45 9.91
N VAL A 163 -23.18 6.41 9.62
CA VAL A 163 -22.49 6.51 8.34
C VAL A 163 -21.67 5.25 8.04
N LEU A 164 -21.18 4.55 9.08
CA LEU A 164 -20.46 3.28 8.93
C LEU A 164 -21.31 2.16 8.28
N GLU A 165 -22.61 2.18 8.50
CA GLU A 165 -23.54 1.18 7.96
C GLU A 165 -23.85 1.46 6.48
N ALA A 166 -23.84 2.74 6.09
CA ALA A 166 -24.09 3.18 4.72
C ALA A 166 -22.87 2.97 3.79
N GLU A 167 -21.64 2.87 4.33
CA GLU A 167 -20.45 2.63 3.52
C GLU A 167 -20.33 1.15 3.10
N ASP A 168 -20.79 0.85 1.88
CA ASP A 168 -20.59 -0.47 1.26
C ASP A 168 -19.17 -0.58 0.68
N PHE A 169 -18.25 -1.13 1.46
CA PHE A 169 -16.87 -1.37 1.05
C PHE A 169 -16.71 -2.59 0.10
N LYS A 170 -17.82 -3.27 -0.25
CA LYS A 170 -17.75 -4.54 -1.00
C LYS A 170 -17.75 -4.39 -2.51
N LYS A 171 -18.10 -3.23 -3.04
CA LYS A 171 -18.38 -3.05 -4.48
C LYS A 171 -17.35 -2.17 -5.19
N VAL A 172 -16.07 -2.53 -5.20
CA VAL A 172 -15.12 -1.88 -6.12
C VAL A 172 -14.03 -2.87 -6.52
N TRP A 173 -14.40 -3.73 -7.44
CA TRP A 173 -13.48 -4.46 -8.32
C TRP A 173 -13.94 -4.28 -9.75
#